data_60cb9f2c6370e90e1762290a8ba2176a
#
_entry.id   60cb9f2c6370e90e1762290a8ba2176a
#
_cell.length_a   1.000
_cell.length_b   1.000
_cell.length_c   1.000
_cell.angle_alpha   90.00
_cell.angle_beta   90.00
_cell.angle_gamma   90.00
#
_symmetry.space_group_name_H-M   'P 1'
#
loop_
_entity.id
_entity.type
_entity.pdbx_description
1 polymer ?
#
loop_
_entity_poly.entity_id
_entity_poly.type
_entity_poly.pdbx_seq_one_letter_code
_entity_poly.pdbx_strand_id
1 'polypeptide(L)'
;MRLSLILSATLAATMPVQAATHCAAATQFVGTICTPSSSGQHPVILLLGGSEGGNEMSHSASRFADAGFVAASVAYFGLPGLPQTLEEIPVETVGKALDAIGARTDVDKNRIGIFGISKGGEFALLAASTYPQIHAVVADVPSPFAWQSIPRGAETNAHSSWTVGGKPVAFVPYSATMGQLFAQAFGGHGPLDLRPGYDAAMKDNAAAIPGAMFHLENVHGPILFIAADDDHIWDSVAQSELGVQYLKAHNHPYDDVYQHFAGAGHIFLFATPQYALTEVPIGPTTTMLLGGTAQANLAAASQAWPQILSFLSAALKNG
;
A
#
# COMPACT_ATOMS: atom_id res chain seq x y z
N MET A 1 6.45 -69.14 -31.81
CA MET A 1 6.83 -67.85 -31.22
C MET A 1 5.77 -66.82 -31.62
N ARG A 2 4.90 -66.39 -30.70
CA ARG A 2 3.90 -65.36 -30.96
C ARG A 2 4.42 -64.08 -30.29
N LEU A 3 4.68 -63.03 -31.09
CA LEU A 3 5.06 -61.71 -30.61
C LEU A 3 3.76 -60.94 -30.25
N SER A 4 3.55 -60.59 -29.00
CA SER A 4 2.48 -59.71 -28.56
C SER A 4 3.01 -58.28 -28.59
N LEU A 5 2.47 -57.44 -29.45
CA LEU A 5 2.68 -55.97 -29.40
C LEU A 5 1.84 -55.39 -28.30
N ILE A 6 2.50 -54.77 -27.30
CA ILE A 6 1.85 -53.95 -26.28
C ILE A 6 1.79 -52.53 -26.82
N LEU A 7 0.60 -52.04 -27.14
CA LEU A 7 0.33 -50.66 -27.54
C LEU A 7 0.22 -49.81 -26.25
N SER A 8 1.24 -49.05 -25.91
CA SER A 8 1.18 -48.07 -24.80
C SER A 8 0.44 -46.82 -25.30
N ALA A 9 -0.78 -46.63 -24.82
CA ALA A 9 -1.52 -45.38 -25.01
C ALA A 9 -1.01 -44.33 -24.00
N THR A 10 -0.26 -43.36 -24.50
CA THR A 10 0.10 -42.17 -23.71
C THR A 10 -1.12 -41.24 -23.64
N LEU A 11 -1.76 -41.19 -22.46
CA LEU A 11 -2.74 -40.15 -22.17
C LEU A 11 -2.01 -38.81 -22.03
N ALA A 12 -2.12 -37.96 -23.03
CA ALA A 12 -1.72 -36.57 -22.93
C ALA A 12 -2.75 -35.87 -22.02
N ALA A 13 -2.36 -35.61 -20.77
CA ALA A 13 -3.12 -34.75 -19.88
C ALA A 13 -3.09 -33.33 -20.46
N THR A 14 -4.20 -32.89 -21.03
CA THR A 14 -4.40 -31.49 -21.39
C THR A 14 -4.45 -30.68 -20.09
N MET A 15 -3.37 -29.97 -19.77
CA MET A 15 -3.42 -28.97 -18.72
C MET A 15 -4.49 -27.94 -19.13
N PRO A 16 -5.44 -27.59 -18.23
CA PRO A 16 -6.37 -26.53 -18.54
C PRO A 16 -5.57 -25.26 -18.80
N VAL A 17 -5.80 -24.64 -19.96
CA VAL A 17 -5.32 -23.28 -20.24
C VAL A 17 -5.96 -22.41 -19.17
N GLN A 18 -5.17 -21.94 -18.22
CA GLN A 18 -5.64 -21.03 -17.20
C GLN A 18 -6.08 -19.75 -17.94
N ALA A 19 -7.37 -19.44 -17.86
CA ALA A 19 -7.90 -18.24 -18.52
C ALA A 19 -7.15 -17.02 -17.94
N ALA A 20 -6.78 -16.08 -18.79
CA ALA A 20 -6.02 -14.91 -18.37
C ALA A 20 -6.88 -13.98 -17.50
N THR A 21 -6.30 -13.43 -16.44
CA THR A 21 -6.88 -12.33 -15.67
C THR A 21 -7.28 -11.17 -16.59
N HIS A 22 -8.45 -10.59 -16.39
CA HIS A 22 -8.95 -9.47 -17.18
C HIS A 22 -8.84 -8.17 -16.37
N CYS A 23 -8.13 -7.18 -16.90
CA CYS A 23 -8.01 -5.84 -16.32
C CYS A 23 -8.67 -4.78 -17.22
N ALA A 24 -9.44 -3.88 -16.62
CA ALA A 24 -10.09 -2.77 -17.32
C ALA A 24 -10.11 -1.50 -16.44
N ALA A 25 -10.18 -0.34 -17.08
CA ALA A 25 -10.39 0.92 -16.37
C ALA A 25 -11.73 0.89 -15.61
N ALA A 26 -11.71 1.39 -14.38
CA ALA A 26 -12.95 1.57 -13.61
C ALA A 26 -13.78 2.71 -14.21
N THR A 27 -15.11 2.59 -14.17
CA THR A 27 -16.02 3.59 -14.75
C THR A 27 -16.61 4.56 -13.72
N GLN A 28 -16.55 4.22 -12.42
CA GLN A 28 -17.17 4.97 -11.33
C GLN A 28 -16.15 5.66 -10.40
N PHE A 29 -14.88 5.32 -10.54
CA PHE A 29 -13.76 5.97 -9.87
C PHE A 29 -12.54 5.96 -10.81
N VAL A 30 -11.54 6.76 -10.52
CA VAL A 30 -10.29 6.77 -11.30
C VAL A 30 -9.42 5.59 -10.84
N GLY A 31 -9.23 4.60 -11.71
CA GLY A 31 -8.49 3.40 -11.34
C GLY A 31 -8.63 2.25 -12.35
N THR A 32 -8.15 1.09 -11.95
CA THR A 32 -8.17 -0.14 -12.75
C THR A 32 -8.72 -1.29 -11.92
N ILE A 33 -9.59 -2.10 -12.49
CA ILE A 33 -10.10 -3.33 -11.86
C ILE A 33 -9.58 -4.52 -12.63
N CYS A 34 -8.91 -5.43 -11.93
CA CYS A 34 -8.50 -6.74 -12.43
C CYS A 34 -9.37 -7.83 -11.79
N THR A 35 -9.94 -8.70 -12.61
CA THR A 35 -10.87 -9.77 -12.18
C THR A 35 -10.21 -11.12 -12.41
N PRO A 36 -10.31 -12.08 -11.46
CA PRO A 36 -9.89 -13.45 -11.65
C PRO A 36 -10.60 -14.11 -12.85
N SER A 37 -9.95 -15.07 -13.45
CA SER A 37 -10.54 -15.85 -14.56
C SER A 37 -11.58 -16.88 -14.10
N SER A 38 -11.61 -17.24 -12.84
CA SER A 38 -12.60 -18.15 -12.25
C SER A 38 -13.97 -17.49 -12.14
N SER A 39 -15.03 -18.31 -12.29
CA SER A 39 -16.41 -17.83 -12.12
C SER A 39 -16.80 -17.74 -10.64
N GLY A 40 -17.83 -16.94 -10.35
CA GLY A 40 -18.38 -16.77 -9.02
C GLY A 40 -18.04 -15.44 -8.37
N GLN A 41 -18.37 -15.29 -7.10
CA GLN A 41 -18.02 -14.09 -6.33
C GLN A 41 -16.65 -14.25 -5.69
N HIS A 42 -15.87 -13.19 -5.75
CA HIS A 42 -14.50 -13.15 -5.24
C HIS A 42 -14.37 -12.14 -4.10
N PRO A 43 -13.47 -12.40 -3.12
CA PRO A 43 -13.04 -11.36 -2.20
C PRO A 43 -12.32 -10.24 -2.96
N VAL A 44 -12.31 -9.04 -2.39
CA VAL A 44 -11.76 -7.84 -3.02
C VAL A 44 -10.55 -7.33 -2.27
N ILE A 45 -9.59 -6.78 -3.02
CA ILE A 45 -8.51 -5.96 -2.47
C ILE A 45 -8.51 -4.61 -3.18
N LEU A 46 -8.72 -3.53 -2.41
CA LEU A 46 -8.42 -2.17 -2.87
C LEU A 46 -6.91 -1.92 -2.75
N LEU A 47 -6.31 -1.30 -3.75
CA LEU A 47 -4.86 -1.05 -3.82
C LEU A 47 -4.59 0.45 -3.90
N LEU A 48 -3.81 0.96 -2.94
CA LEU A 48 -3.43 2.37 -2.84
C LEU A 48 -1.92 2.53 -3.04
N GLY A 49 -1.50 3.33 -4.01
CA GLY A 49 -0.11 3.71 -4.26
C GLY A 49 0.41 4.71 -3.23
N GLY A 50 1.69 5.05 -3.30
CA GLY A 50 2.35 5.99 -2.40
C GLY A 50 2.22 7.46 -2.82
N SER A 51 3.28 8.22 -2.58
CA SER A 51 3.33 9.67 -2.84
C SER A 51 3.65 10.05 -4.28
N GLU A 52 3.86 9.09 -5.16
CA GLU A 52 4.09 9.30 -6.59
C GLU A 52 2.85 9.84 -7.30
N GLY A 53 1.65 9.53 -6.79
CA GLY A 53 0.37 9.84 -7.41
C GLY A 53 0.08 8.94 -8.62
N GLY A 54 -0.96 9.28 -9.38
CA GLY A 54 -1.33 8.47 -10.54
C GLY A 54 -2.05 7.17 -10.17
N ASN A 55 -1.92 6.15 -11.01
CA ASN A 55 -2.54 4.83 -10.84
C ASN A 55 -1.48 3.72 -10.87
N GLU A 56 -0.39 3.89 -10.12
CA GLU A 56 0.79 3.01 -10.17
C GLU A 56 0.48 1.58 -9.71
N MET A 57 -0.46 1.41 -8.76
CA MET A 57 -0.88 0.09 -8.31
C MET A 57 -1.63 -0.73 -9.38
N SER A 58 -1.99 -0.12 -10.51
CA SER A 58 -2.60 -0.84 -11.65
C SER A 58 -1.71 -1.97 -12.18
N HIS A 59 -0.39 -1.78 -12.15
CA HIS A 59 0.59 -2.79 -12.57
C HIS A 59 0.63 -4.01 -11.64
N SER A 60 0.27 -3.82 -10.37
CA SER A 60 0.26 -4.88 -9.36
C SER A 60 -1.09 -5.57 -9.23
N ALA A 61 -2.17 -4.96 -9.74
CA ALA A 61 -3.53 -5.47 -9.58
C ALA A 61 -3.72 -6.88 -10.18
N SER A 62 -3.06 -7.19 -11.32
CA SER A 62 -3.12 -8.51 -11.92
C SER A 62 -2.57 -9.62 -11.02
N ARG A 63 -1.51 -9.33 -10.23
CA ARG A 63 -0.90 -10.31 -9.29
C ARG A 63 -1.89 -10.74 -8.20
N PHE A 64 -2.70 -9.80 -7.69
CA PHE A 64 -3.77 -10.13 -6.73
C PHE A 64 -4.92 -10.86 -7.41
N ALA A 65 -5.25 -10.51 -8.67
CA ALA A 65 -6.29 -11.19 -9.41
C ALA A 65 -5.89 -12.63 -9.77
N ASP A 66 -4.63 -12.88 -10.10
CA ASP A 66 -4.06 -14.23 -10.30
C ASP A 66 -4.11 -15.07 -9.01
N ALA A 67 -4.08 -14.40 -7.84
CA ALA A 67 -4.28 -15.03 -6.54
C ALA A 67 -5.76 -15.21 -6.14
N GLY A 68 -6.71 -14.86 -7.02
CA GLY A 68 -8.15 -15.10 -6.85
C GLY A 68 -8.91 -13.99 -6.13
N PHE A 69 -8.40 -12.77 -6.09
CA PHE A 69 -9.09 -11.58 -5.61
C PHE A 69 -9.55 -10.69 -6.78
N VAL A 70 -10.70 -10.05 -6.67
CA VAL A 70 -10.93 -8.86 -7.48
C VAL A 70 -10.04 -7.75 -6.93
N ALA A 71 -9.13 -7.24 -7.76
CA ALA A 71 -8.16 -6.22 -7.34
C ALA A 71 -8.51 -4.88 -7.99
N ALA A 72 -8.75 -3.86 -7.16
CA ALA A 72 -9.10 -2.52 -7.61
C ALA A 72 -8.01 -1.52 -7.21
N SER A 73 -7.19 -1.11 -8.17
CA SER A 73 -6.26 0.00 -7.99
C SER A 73 -7.04 1.32 -8.00
N VAL A 74 -6.93 2.10 -6.93
CA VAL A 74 -7.66 3.37 -6.73
C VAL A 74 -6.67 4.52 -6.75
N ALA A 75 -6.75 5.34 -7.79
CA ALA A 75 -6.02 6.61 -7.84
C ALA A 75 -6.75 7.65 -6.98
N TYR A 76 -6.00 8.42 -6.19
CA TYR A 76 -6.58 9.41 -5.29
C TYR A 76 -6.00 10.82 -5.48
N PHE A 77 -4.92 10.98 -6.24
CA PHE A 77 -4.40 12.29 -6.68
C PHE A 77 -3.51 12.16 -7.94
N GLY A 78 -3.15 13.30 -8.55
CA GLY A 78 -2.19 13.38 -9.66
C GLY A 78 -2.73 13.01 -11.04
N LEU A 79 -4.04 12.74 -11.17
CA LEU A 79 -4.69 12.44 -12.46
C LEU A 79 -5.84 13.42 -12.76
N PRO A 80 -6.27 13.54 -14.02
CA PRO A 80 -7.41 14.36 -14.38
C PRO A 80 -8.67 13.98 -13.58
N GLY A 81 -9.35 14.98 -13.02
CA GLY A 81 -10.53 14.78 -12.18
C GLY A 81 -10.26 14.48 -10.70
N LEU A 82 -8.97 14.39 -10.31
CA LEU A 82 -8.52 14.24 -8.93
C LEU A 82 -7.72 15.47 -8.46
N PRO A 83 -7.51 15.64 -7.14
CA PRO A 83 -6.54 16.59 -6.62
C PRO A 83 -5.18 16.42 -7.29
N GLN A 84 -4.49 17.52 -7.59
CA GLN A 84 -3.21 17.45 -8.29
C GLN A 84 -2.01 17.25 -7.35
N THR A 85 -2.21 17.47 -6.06
CA THR A 85 -1.22 17.34 -4.99
C THR A 85 -1.71 16.39 -3.92
N LEU A 86 -0.80 15.80 -3.15
CA LEU A 86 -1.12 14.98 -1.97
C LEU A 86 -1.39 15.90 -0.78
N GLU A 87 -2.49 16.63 -0.85
CA GLU A 87 -2.91 17.60 0.15
C GLU A 87 -4.42 17.53 0.32
N GLU A 88 -4.86 17.37 1.56
CA GLU A 88 -6.26 17.30 1.96
C GLU A 88 -7.10 16.32 1.11
N ILE A 89 -6.50 15.18 0.78
CA ILE A 89 -7.18 14.13 0.00
C ILE A 89 -8.36 13.58 0.80
N PRO A 90 -9.58 13.59 0.24
CA PRO A 90 -10.76 13.08 0.96
C PRO A 90 -10.74 11.55 1.04
N VAL A 91 -10.93 11.00 2.25
CA VAL A 91 -11.07 9.56 2.47
C VAL A 91 -12.27 8.99 1.69
N GLU A 92 -13.24 9.82 1.37
CA GLU A 92 -14.42 9.53 0.54
C GLU A 92 -14.04 9.05 -0.88
N THR A 93 -12.81 9.29 -1.33
CA THR A 93 -12.29 8.69 -2.57
C THR A 93 -12.27 7.16 -2.48
N VAL A 94 -11.87 6.61 -1.33
CA VAL A 94 -11.96 5.16 -1.07
C VAL A 94 -13.42 4.74 -0.91
N GLY A 95 -14.27 5.54 -0.24
CA GLY A 95 -15.71 5.27 -0.10
C GLY A 95 -16.41 5.09 -1.46
N LYS A 96 -16.12 5.97 -2.42
CA LYS A 96 -16.65 5.83 -3.80
C LYS A 96 -16.21 4.55 -4.49
N ALA A 97 -14.96 4.13 -4.28
CA ALA A 97 -14.47 2.86 -4.82
C ALA A 97 -15.15 1.66 -4.15
N LEU A 98 -15.37 1.70 -2.82
CA LEU A 98 -16.12 0.69 -2.08
C LEU A 98 -17.55 0.54 -2.61
N ASP A 99 -18.27 1.65 -2.83
CA ASP A 99 -19.62 1.64 -3.38
C ASP A 99 -19.65 1.02 -4.78
N ALA A 100 -18.73 1.43 -5.65
CA ALA A 100 -18.62 0.94 -7.02
C ALA A 100 -18.32 -0.56 -7.07
N ILE A 101 -17.40 -1.03 -6.23
CA ILE A 101 -17.01 -2.44 -6.13
C ILE A 101 -18.15 -3.27 -5.51
N GLY A 102 -18.80 -2.76 -4.45
CA GLY A 102 -19.90 -3.46 -3.78
C GLY A 102 -21.16 -3.63 -4.66
N ALA A 103 -21.30 -2.85 -5.74
CA ALA A 103 -22.37 -2.99 -6.72
C ALA A 103 -22.12 -4.09 -7.79
N ARG A 104 -20.93 -4.68 -7.83
CA ARG A 104 -20.57 -5.72 -8.81
C ARG A 104 -21.15 -7.09 -8.40
N THR A 105 -21.55 -7.88 -9.38
CA THR A 105 -22.12 -9.22 -9.16
C THR A 105 -21.07 -10.31 -8.97
N ASP A 106 -19.82 -10.07 -9.39
CA ASP A 106 -18.67 -10.95 -9.25
C ASP A 106 -17.86 -10.70 -7.96
N VAL A 107 -18.38 -9.87 -7.05
CA VAL A 107 -17.74 -9.48 -5.80
C VAL A 107 -18.55 -9.97 -4.59
N ASP A 108 -17.87 -10.51 -3.60
CA ASP A 108 -18.41 -10.69 -2.26
C ASP A 108 -18.11 -9.46 -1.41
N LYS A 109 -19.12 -8.62 -1.24
CA LYS A 109 -19.03 -7.36 -0.49
C LYS A 109 -18.75 -7.51 1.01
N ASN A 110 -18.84 -8.73 1.55
CA ASN A 110 -18.51 -9.02 2.94
C ASN A 110 -17.05 -9.44 3.12
N ARG A 111 -16.27 -9.50 2.03
CA ARG A 111 -14.87 -9.93 2.01
C ARG A 111 -14.00 -8.91 1.28
N ILE A 112 -13.92 -7.71 1.83
CA ILE A 112 -13.15 -6.59 1.27
C ILE A 112 -11.94 -6.33 2.15
N GLY A 113 -10.76 -6.34 1.55
CA GLY A 113 -9.50 -5.88 2.15
C GLY A 113 -8.94 -4.66 1.44
N ILE A 114 -7.96 -4.04 2.05
CA ILE A 114 -7.22 -2.92 1.50
C ILE A 114 -5.72 -3.16 1.66
N PHE A 115 -4.97 -2.83 0.61
CA PHE A 115 -3.52 -2.81 0.60
C PHE A 115 -3.05 -1.38 0.29
N GLY A 116 -2.09 -0.88 1.03
CA GLY A 116 -1.47 0.40 0.74
C GLY A 116 0.02 0.38 1.02
N ILE A 117 0.80 1.10 0.19
CA ILE A 117 2.24 1.26 0.35
C ILE A 117 2.58 2.71 0.70
N SER A 118 3.50 2.93 1.66
CA SER A 118 4.00 4.27 1.99
C SER A 118 2.85 5.22 2.39
N LYS A 119 2.68 6.36 1.72
CA LYS A 119 1.52 7.25 1.91
C LYS A 119 0.19 6.55 1.61
N GLY A 120 0.17 5.57 0.71
CA GLY A 120 -1.00 4.71 0.51
C GLY A 120 -1.25 3.75 1.67
N GLY A 121 -0.21 3.32 2.39
CA GLY A 121 -0.32 2.55 3.64
C GLY A 121 -0.94 3.40 4.76
N GLU A 122 -0.50 4.65 4.89
CA GLU A 122 -1.10 5.66 5.76
C GLU A 122 -2.59 5.86 5.42
N PHE A 123 -2.92 6.02 4.12
CA PHE A 123 -4.29 6.20 3.65
C PHE A 123 -5.15 4.95 3.81
N ALA A 124 -4.58 3.75 3.66
CA ALA A 124 -5.29 2.48 3.88
C ALA A 124 -5.71 2.32 5.35
N LEU A 125 -4.84 2.67 6.29
CA LEU A 125 -5.15 2.65 7.73
C LEU A 125 -6.26 3.66 8.09
N LEU A 126 -6.21 4.88 7.56
CA LEU A 126 -7.27 5.87 7.72
C LEU A 126 -8.59 5.38 7.12
N ALA A 127 -8.56 4.84 5.91
CA ALA A 127 -9.76 4.34 5.23
C ALA A 127 -10.39 3.18 6.01
N ALA A 128 -9.60 2.22 6.49
CA ALA A 128 -10.11 1.08 7.25
C ALA A 128 -10.68 1.49 8.62
N SER A 129 -10.10 2.50 9.26
CA SER A 129 -10.67 3.06 10.51
C SER A 129 -11.94 3.87 10.29
N THR A 130 -12.24 4.25 9.03
CA THR A 130 -13.42 5.04 8.65
C THR A 130 -14.54 4.16 8.08
N TYR A 131 -14.19 3.11 7.32
CA TYR A 131 -15.14 2.27 6.59
C TYR A 131 -15.17 0.84 7.16
N PRO A 132 -16.19 0.48 7.94
CA PRO A 132 -16.30 -0.84 8.59
C PRO A 132 -16.48 -2.01 7.60
N GLN A 133 -16.70 -1.74 6.32
CA GLN A 133 -16.75 -2.74 5.25
C GLN A 133 -15.37 -3.31 4.89
N ILE A 134 -14.28 -2.70 5.36
CA ILE A 134 -12.91 -3.18 5.16
C ILE A 134 -12.58 -4.15 6.29
N HIS A 135 -12.37 -5.42 5.95
CA HIS A 135 -12.20 -6.54 6.89
C HIS A 135 -10.76 -7.08 6.97
N ALA A 136 -9.83 -6.51 6.23
CA ALA A 136 -8.40 -6.81 6.34
C ALA A 136 -7.57 -5.64 5.80
N VAL A 137 -6.46 -5.33 6.44
CA VAL A 137 -5.55 -4.25 6.02
C VAL A 137 -4.15 -4.82 5.86
N VAL A 138 -3.52 -4.54 4.73
CA VAL A 138 -2.07 -4.69 4.55
C VAL A 138 -1.48 -3.30 4.39
N ALA A 139 -0.68 -2.89 5.34
CA ALA A 139 -0.01 -1.60 5.36
C ALA A 139 1.50 -1.82 5.19
N ASP A 140 2.01 -1.56 3.97
CA ASP A 140 3.40 -1.74 3.59
C ASP A 140 4.18 -0.44 3.80
N VAL A 141 5.23 -0.50 4.60
CA VAL A 141 6.05 0.63 5.07
C VAL A 141 5.22 1.86 5.47
N PRO A 142 4.20 1.70 6.35
CA PRO A 142 3.21 2.74 6.59
C PRO A 142 3.62 3.73 7.68
N SER A 143 2.77 4.77 7.83
CA SER A 143 2.61 5.53 9.07
C SER A 143 1.23 5.25 9.68
N PRO A 144 1.10 5.00 10.99
CA PRO A 144 -0.20 4.80 11.66
C PRO A 144 -0.89 6.12 12.03
N PHE A 145 -0.30 7.24 11.68
CA PHE A 145 -0.80 8.59 11.91
C PHE A 145 -0.62 9.45 10.67
N ALA A 146 -1.39 10.53 10.57
CA ALA A 146 -1.30 11.42 9.45
C ALA A 146 -0.03 12.30 9.53
N TRP A 147 0.69 12.36 8.42
CA TRP A 147 1.74 13.33 8.19
C TRP A 147 1.19 14.59 7.51
N GLN A 148 1.92 15.69 7.68
CA GLN A 148 1.76 16.87 6.83
C GLN A 148 1.81 16.47 5.36
N SER A 149 1.05 17.18 4.52
CA SER A 149 1.08 17.06 3.06
C SER A 149 2.49 17.31 2.50
N ILE A 150 2.80 16.66 1.36
CA ILE A 150 4.08 16.85 0.68
C ILE A 150 4.01 18.12 -0.15
N PRO A 151 4.81 19.16 0.15
CA PRO A 151 4.77 20.41 -0.58
C PRO A 151 5.25 20.23 -2.02
N ARG A 152 4.57 20.88 -2.95
CA ARG A 152 5.04 21.01 -4.34
C ARG A 152 5.49 22.45 -4.60
N GLY A 153 6.77 22.73 -4.36
CA GLY A 153 7.34 24.05 -4.52
C GLY A 153 7.71 24.71 -3.18
N ALA A 154 7.85 26.04 -3.19
CA ALA A 154 8.30 26.84 -2.04
C ALA A 154 7.17 27.18 -1.03
N GLU A 155 6.00 26.60 -1.16
CA GLU A 155 4.89 26.86 -0.25
C GLU A 155 5.16 26.24 1.12
N THR A 156 4.97 27.05 2.17
CA THR A 156 5.31 26.69 3.56
C THR A 156 4.09 26.39 4.41
N ASN A 157 2.88 26.40 3.85
CA ASN A 157 1.67 26.13 4.61
C ASN A 157 1.61 24.67 5.00
N ALA A 158 1.42 24.42 6.29
CA ALA A 158 1.27 23.09 6.82
C ALA A 158 -0.21 22.66 6.70
N HIS A 159 -0.50 21.77 5.75
CA HIS A 159 -1.81 21.15 5.58
C HIS A 159 -1.74 19.66 5.91
N SER A 160 -2.87 19.06 6.26
CA SER A 160 -2.98 17.62 6.36
C SER A 160 -2.84 16.95 5.00
N SER A 161 -2.31 15.74 4.93
CA SER A 161 -2.44 14.93 3.72
C SER A 161 -3.90 14.53 3.44
N TRP A 162 -4.74 14.43 4.49
CA TRP A 162 -6.05 13.78 4.43
C TRP A 162 -7.17 14.60 5.02
N THR A 163 -8.40 14.38 4.51
CA THR A 163 -9.64 14.88 5.12
C THR A 163 -10.64 13.73 5.34
N VAL A 164 -11.50 13.92 6.35
CA VAL A 164 -12.67 13.08 6.64
C VAL A 164 -13.87 13.98 6.80
N GLY A 165 -14.95 13.77 6.05
CA GLY A 165 -16.13 14.64 6.06
C GLY A 165 -15.81 16.09 5.68
N GLY A 166 -14.82 16.30 4.81
CA GLY A 166 -14.34 17.61 4.38
C GLY A 166 -13.55 18.39 5.44
N LYS A 167 -13.16 17.73 6.55
CA LYS A 167 -12.34 18.34 7.62
C LYS A 167 -10.94 17.75 7.59
N PRO A 168 -9.88 18.58 7.70
CA PRO A 168 -8.51 18.09 7.80
C PRO A 168 -8.35 17.14 8.99
N VAL A 169 -7.68 16.00 8.77
CA VAL A 169 -7.24 15.11 9.84
C VAL A 169 -6.08 15.75 10.56
N ALA A 170 -6.04 15.67 11.89
CA ALA A 170 -4.89 16.13 12.66
C ALA A 170 -3.62 15.38 12.20
N PHE A 171 -2.50 16.07 12.10
CA PHE A 171 -1.29 15.54 11.49
C PHE A 171 -0.02 15.94 12.25
N VAL A 172 1.06 15.21 12.01
CA VAL A 172 2.41 15.56 12.50
C VAL A 172 3.05 16.50 11.48
N PRO A 173 3.40 17.74 11.87
CA PRO A 173 4.04 18.69 10.97
C PRO A 173 5.50 18.31 10.71
N TYR A 174 6.05 18.77 9.60
CA TYR A 174 7.46 18.64 9.31
C TYR A 174 8.33 19.55 10.19
N SER A 175 9.56 19.11 10.45
CA SER A 175 10.58 19.88 11.14
C SER A 175 11.33 20.85 10.22
N ALA A 176 12.12 21.74 10.79
CA ALA A 176 13.04 22.59 10.03
C ALA A 176 14.04 21.75 9.20
N THR A 177 14.47 20.58 9.71
CA THR A 177 15.34 19.64 8.98
C THR A 177 14.68 19.16 7.69
N MET A 178 13.40 18.78 7.73
CA MET A 178 12.66 18.40 6.53
C MET A 178 12.57 19.55 5.53
N GLY A 179 12.33 20.77 6.00
CA GLY A 179 12.33 21.97 5.14
C GLY A 179 13.66 22.17 4.41
N GLN A 180 14.79 21.93 5.08
CA GLN A 180 16.13 22.00 4.48
C GLN A 180 16.33 20.93 3.40
N LEU A 181 15.86 19.68 3.67
CA LEU A 181 15.93 18.59 2.70
C LEU A 181 15.09 18.88 1.45
N PHE A 182 13.89 19.41 1.60
CA PHE A 182 13.07 19.84 0.45
C PHE A 182 13.74 20.98 -0.31
N ALA A 183 14.32 21.97 0.36
CA ALA A 183 15.07 23.04 -0.30
C ALA A 183 16.27 22.50 -1.09
N GLN A 184 16.99 21.52 -0.55
CA GLN A 184 18.05 20.80 -1.26
C GLN A 184 17.52 20.10 -2.52
N ALA A 185 16.40 19.37 -2.41
CA ALA A 185 15.77 18.68 -3.54
C ALA A 185 15.33 19.65 -4.64
N PHE A 186 14.65 20.73 -4.29
CA PHE A 186 14.22 21.77 -5.22
C PHE A 186 15.40 22.55 -5.82
N GLY A 187 16.52 22.65 -5.10
CA GLY A 187 17.76 23.23 -5.60
C GLY A 187 18.54 22.33 -6.56
N GLY A 188 18.08 21.11 -6.82
CA GLY A 188 18.72 20.15 -7.72
C GLY A 188 20.03 19.55 -7.15
N HIS A 189 20.15 19.44 -5.84
CA HIS A 189 21.29 18.85 -5.15
C HIS A 189 20.90 17.50 -4.54
N GLY A 190 21.51 16.42 -4.95
CA GLY A 190 21.24 15.07 -4.46
C GLY A 190 22.52 14.28 -4.20
N PRO A 191 22.43 13.06 -3.66
CA PRO A 191 21.19 12.31 -3.35
C PRO A 191 20.42 12.86 -2.14
N LEU A 192 19.12 12.68 -2.13
CA LEU A 192 18.21 13.10 -1.07
C LEU A 192 17.84 11.92 -0.19
N ASP A 193 18.22 11.98 1.09
CA ASP A 193 17.79 11.08 2.15
C ASP A 193 16.72 11.79 2.99
N LEU A 194 15.48 11.30 2.99
CA LEU A 194 14.38 11.93 3.73
C LEU A 194 14.28 11.44 5.18
N ARG A 195 14.87 10.29 5.50
CA ARG A 195 14.81 9.67 6.84
C ARG A 195 15.17 10.64 7.97
N PRO A 196 16.30 11.38 7.91
CA PRO A 196 16.66 12.32 8.97
C PRO A 196 15.61 13.43 9.19
N GLY A 197 14.91 13.83 8.13
CA GLY A 197 13.85 14.85 8.20
C GLY A 197 12.60 14.34 8.92
N TYR A 198 12.17 13.13 8.64
CA TYR A 198 11.05 12.49 9.32
C TYR A 198 11.39 12.15 10.77
N ASP A 199 12.59 11.63 11.05
CA ASP A 199 13.06 11.34 12.42
C ASP A 199 13.09 12.62 13.27
N ALA A 200 13.59 13.72 12.71
CA ALA A 200 13.57 15.02 13.38
C ALA A 200 12.13 15.50 13.61
N ALA A 201 11.24 15.35 12.63
CA ALA A 201 9.84 15.76 12.76
C ALA A 201 9.11 14.97 13.85
N MET A 202 9.31 13.66 13.95
CA MET A 202 8.75 12.83 15.02
C MET A 202 9.24 13.27 16.40
N LYS A 203 10.53 13.59 16.50
CA LYS A 203 11.13 14.05 17.76
C LYS A 203 10.63 15.45 18.18
N ASP A 204 10.69 16.40 17.24
CA ASP A 204 10.36 17.81 17.50
C ASP A 204 8.86 18.00 17.75
N ASN A 205 8.01 17.16 17.14
CA ASN A 205 6.55 17.21 17.22
C ASN A 205 5.93 15.99 17.91
N ALA A 206 6.67 15.33 18.81
CA ALA A 206 6.20 14.14 19.51
C ALA A 206 4.84 14.32 20.21
N ALA A 207 4.55 15.54 20.70
CA ALA A 207 3.26 15.86 21.32
C ALA A 207 2.07 15.87 20.34
N ALA A 208 2.31 15.98 19.03
CA ALA A 208 1.26 15.94 18.02
C ALA A 208 0.88 14.49 17.62
N ILE A 209 1.77 13.52 17.81
CA ILE A 209 1.57 12.13 17.36
C ILE A 209 0.29 11.51 17.94
N PRO A 210 -0.02 11.59 19.24
CA PRO A 210 -1.25 11.00 19.77
C PRO A 210 -2.53 11.56 19.16
N GLY A 211 -2.54 12.86 18.84
CA GLY A 211 -3.71 13.50 18.19
C GLY A 211 -3.81 13.24 16.70
N ALA A 212 -2.71 12.87 16.05
CA ALA A 212 -2.63 12.55 14.63
C ALA A 212 -2.83 11.04 14.34
N MET A 213 -2.74 10.17 15.38
CA MET A 213 -2.93 8.73 15.28
C MET A 213 -4.33 8.42 14.75
N PHE A 214 -4.42 7.51 13.80
CA PHE A 214 -5.71 7.02 13.31
C PHE A 214 -6.39 6.17 14.40
N HIS A 215 -7.72 6.15 14.39
CA HIS A 215 -8.53 5.33 15.28
C HIS A 215 -8.50 3.86 14.83
N LEU A 216 -7.31 3.22 14.94
CA LEU A 216 -7.09 1.86 14.47
C LEU A 216 -7.95 0.83 15.21
N GLU A 217 -8.41 1.13 16.43
CA GLU A 217 -9.36 0.32 17.19
C GLU A 217 -10.72 0.17 16.50
N ASN A 218 -11.04 1.04 15.53
CA ASN A 218 -12.26 0.97 14.73
C ASN A 218 -12.12 0.11 13.48
N VAL A 219 -10.96 -0.46 13.20
CA VAL A 219 -10.77 -1.37 12.06
C VAL A 219 -11.48 -2.69 12.33
N HIS A 220 -12.31 -3.15 11.40
CA HIS A 220 -13.15 -4.33 11.54
C HIS A 220 -12.49 -5.60 10.95
N GLY A 221 -11.22 -5.80 11.24
CA GLY A 221 -10.45 -6.96 10.80
C GLY A 221 -8.96 -6.85 11.15
N PRO A 222 -8.17 -7.90 10.93
CA PRO A 222 -6.76 -7.88 11.25
C PRO A 222 -5.97 -6.91 10.36
N ILE A 223 -4.90 -6.37 10.92
CA ILE A 223 -3.95 -5.49 10.23
C ILE A 223 -2.59 -6.18 10.14
N LEU A 224 -2.03 -6.24 8.93
CA LEU A 224 -0.65 -6.64 8.68
C LEU A 224 0.19 -5.38 8.44
N PHE A 225 1.06 -5.04 9.39
CA PHE A 225 2.10 -4.04 9.22
C PHE A 225 3.34 -4.70 8.65
N ILE A 226 3.88 -4.12 7.58
CA ILE A 226 5.13 -4.53 6.96
C ILE A 226 6.09 -3.36 7.00
N ALA A 227 7.33 -3.58 7.45
CA ALA A 227 8.35 -2.54 7.57
C ALA A 227 9.68 -2.96 6.96
N ALA A 228 10.52 -2.00 6.64
CA ALA A 228 11.84 -2.17 6.06
C ALA A 228 12.90 -1.55 6.98
N ASP A 229 13.94 -2.31 7.35
CA ASP A 229 14.93 -1.86 8.32
C ASP A 229 15.84 -0.75 7.79
N ASP A 230 16.15 -0.78 6.48
CA ASP A 230 16.99 0.21 5.80
C ASP A 230 16.17 1.17 4.92
N ASP A 231 15.04 1.62 5.46
CA ASP A 231 14.14 2.57 4.82
C ASP A 231 14.70 4.00 4.90
N HIS A 232 15.01 4.62 3.75
CA HIS A 232 15.57 5.96 3.64
C HIS A 232 14.52 7.05 3.35
N ILE A 233 13.24 6.70 3.35
CA ILE A 233 12.16 7.68 3.32
C ILE A 233 11.79 8.07 4.76
N TRP A 234 11.39 7.09 5.58
CA TRP A 234 11.07 7.28 7.00
C TRP A 234 11.36 6.01 7.81
N ASP A 235 11.33 6.09 9.15
CA ASP A 235 11.44 4.92 10.00
C ASP A 235 10.14 4.10 9.98
N SER A 236 9.97 3.27 8.95
CA SER A 236 8.79 2.41 8.84
C SER A 236 8.72 1.37 9.96
N VAL A 237 9.86 0.97 10.54
CA VAL A 237 9.92 0.08 11.71
C VAL A 237 9.32 0.77 12.92
N ALA A 238 9.88 1.91 13.34
CA ALA A 238 9.40 2.65 14.51
C ALA A 238 7.93 3.09 14.37
N GLN A 239 7.52 3.52 13.17
CA GLN A 239 6.15 3.92 12.91
C GLN A 239 5.18 2.72 12.97
N SER A 240 5.53 1.58 12.39
CA SER A 240 4.71 0.36 12.48
C SER A 240 4.59 -0.12 13.92
N GLU A 241 5.67 -0.07 14.71
CA GLU A 241 5.65 -0.44 16.13
C GLU A 241 4.72 0.46 16.95
N LEU A 242 4.64 1.77 16.65
CA LEU A 242 3.65 2.67 17.28
C LEU A 242 2.22 2.22 16.98
N GLY A 243 1.92 1.82 15.75
CA GLY A 243 0.61 1.26 15.37
C GLY A 243 0.28 -0.02 16.13
N VAL A 244 1.23 -0.95 16.22
CA VAL A 244 1.08 -2.20 16.98
C VAL A 244 0.88 -1.94 18.48
N GLN A 245 1.63 -1.01 19.06
CA GLN A 245 1.48 -0.62 20.46
C GLN A 245 0.10 0.02 20.70
N TYR A 246 -0.36 0.86 19.78
CA TYR A 246 -1.69 1.47 19.84
C TYR A 246 -2.80 0.42 19.85
N LEU A 247 -2.78 -0.55 18.92
CA LEU A 247 -3.76 -1.65 18.85
C LEU A 247 -3.79 -2.47 20.13
N LYS A 248 -2.63 -2.82 20.69
CA LYS A 248 -2.51 -3.52 21.98
C LYS A 248 -3.11 -2.71 23.12
N ALA A 249 -2.84 -1.41 23.19
CA ALA A 249 -3.34 -0.53 24.24
C ALA A 249 -4.87 -0.37 24.18
N HIS A 250 -5.48 -0.50 23.00
CA HIS A 250 -6.92 -0.40 22.78
C HIS A 250 -7.63 -1.76 22.72
N ASN A 251 -6.92 -2.87 23.01
CA ASN A 251 -7.46 -4.23 22.98
C ASN A 251 -8.15 -4.58 21.66
N HIS A 252 -7.50 -4.25 20.54
CA HIS A 252 -8.02 -4.58 19.21
C HIS A 252 -8.28 -6.10 19.12
N PRO A 253 -9.50 -6.55 18.74
CA PRO A 253 -9.93 -7.93 18.96
C PRO A 253 -9.48 -8.91 17.87
N TYR A 254 -8.59 -8.51 16.98
CA TYR A 254 -8.14 -9.30 15.84
C TYR A 254 -6.67 -9.72 15.97
N ASP A 255 -6.27 -10.72 15.20
CA ASP A 255 -4.90 -11.23 15.14
C ASP A 255 -4.04 -10.34 14.24
N ASP A 256 -3.66 -9.17 14.77
CA ASP A 256 -2.79 -8.23 14.07
C ASP A 256 -1.38 -8.79 13.93
N VAL A 257 -0.76 -8.56 12.78
CA VAL A 257 0.56 -9.08 12.44
C VAL A 257 1.53 -7.93 12.17
N TYR A 258 2.75 -8.05 12.67
CA TYR A 258 3.84 -7.15 12.37
C TYR A 258 5.05 -7.93 11.85
N GLN A 259 5.59 -7.47 10.75
CA GLN A 259 6.79 -8.05 10.13
C GLN A 259 7.70 -6.93 9.64
N HIS A 260 9.00 -7.12 9.80
CA HIS A 260 10.01 -6.25 9.21
C HIS A 260 11.09 -7.07 8.50
N PHE A 261 11.72 -6.48 7.51
CA PHE A 261 12.66 -7.16 6.64
C PHE A 261 14.04 -6.50 6.72
N ALA A 262 15.00 -7.28 7.24
CA ALA A 262 16.37 -6.84 7.47
C ALA A 262 17.05 -6.36 6.18
N GLY A 263 17.58 -5.13 6.21
CA GLY A 263 18.32 -4.53 5.10
C GLY A 263 17.46 -4.22 3.86
N ALA A 264 16.13 -4.33 3.95
CA ALA A 264 15.21 -3.91 2.89
C ALA A 264 14.99 -2.40 2.93
N GLY A 265 14.84 -1.78 1.76
CA GLY A 265 14.51 -0.37 1.59
C GLY A 265 13.01 -0.13 1.35
N HIS A 266 12.62 1.12 1.23
CA HIS A 266 11.22 1.59 1.19
C HIS A 266 10.35 0.93 0.10
N ILE A 267 10.87 0.62 -1.08
CA ILE A 267 10.11 0.04 -2.21
C ILE A 267 10.57 -1.40 -2.50
N PHE A 268 10.69 -2.24 -1.46
CA PHE A 268 11.19 -3.60 -1.66
C PHE A 268 10.15 -4.58 -2.19
N LEU A 269 8.87 -4.41 -1.85
CA LEU A 269 7.83 -5.44 -2.04
C LEU A 269 7.62 -5.85 -3.52
N PHE A 270 7.79 -4.91 -4.43
CA PHE A 270 7.65 -5.16 -5.86
C PHE A 270 8.99 -5.37 -6.58
N ALA A 271 10.07 -5.61 -5.84
CA ALA A 271 11.38 -5.88 -6.43
C ALA A 271 11.35 -7.15 -7.27
N THR A 272 11.98 -7.05 -8.44
CA THR A 272 12.25 -8.17 -9.36
C THR A 272 13.73 -8.16 -9.74
N PRO A 273 14.28 -9.24 -10.30
CA PRO A 273 15.70 -9.25 -10.72
C PRO A 273 16.07 -8.11 -11.69
N GLN A 274 15.11 -7.59 -12.43
CA GLN A 274 15.29 -6.47 -13.36
C GLN A 274 14.94 -5.11 -12.73
N TYR A 275 14.26 -5.10 -11.58
CA TYR A 275 13.72 -3.90 -10.96
C TYR A 275 13.77 -4.03 -9.43
N ALA A 276 14.93 -3.72 -8.85
CA ALA A 276 15.12 -3.71 -7.40
C ALA A 276 15.75 -2.36 -7.01
N LEU A 277 14.88 -1.35 -6.90
CA LEU A 277 15.28 0.04 -6.70
C LEU A 277 15.82 0.27 -5.29
N THR A 278 16.94 1.01 -5.22
CA THR A 278 17.51 1.57 -3.99
C THR A 278 17.46 3.10 -3.99
N GLU A 279 17.21 3.68 -5.15
CA GLU A 279 17.01 5.12 -5.35
C GLU A 279 16.14 5.37 -6.59
N VAL A 280 15.55 6.55 -6.68
CA VAL A 280 14.77 7.00 -7.85
C VAL A 280 15.16 8.42 -8.25
N PRO A 281 15.23 8.75 -9.55
CA PRO A 281 15.42 10.10 -10.00
C PRO A 281 14.17 10.96 -9.71
N ILE A 282 14.35 12.13 -9.10
CA ILE A 282 13.28 13.09 -8.81
C ILE A 282 13.50 14.42 -9.52
N GLY A 283 14.56 14.51 -10.31
CA GLY A 283 14.94 15.67 -11.09
C GLY A 283 16.13 15.36 -12.00
N PRO A 284 16.59 16.31 -12.80
CA PRO A 284 17.70 16.10 -13.73
C PRO A 284 19.03 15.73 -13.04
N THR A 285 19.23 16.21 -11.81
CA THR A 285 20.48 16.06 -11.05
C THR A 285 20.26 15.56 -9.63
N THR A 286 19.03 15.15 -9.28
CA THR A 286 18.66 14.76 -7.93
C THR A 286 18.05 13.35 -7.95
N THR A 287 18.58 12.47 -7.11
CA THR A 287 17.98 11.17 -6.80
C THR A 287 17.45 11.19 -5.38
N MET A 288 16.38 10.46 -5.12
CA MET A 288 15.85 10.20 -3.79
C MET A 288 16.25 8.78 -3.39
N LEU A 289 16.90 8.64 -2.24
CA LEU A 289 17.28 7.35 -1.70
C LEU A 289 16.03 6.63 -1.17
N LEU A 290 15.92 5.37 -1.52
CA LEU A 290 14.88 4.46 -1.01
C LEU A 290 15.45 3.49 0.04
N GLY A 291 16.78 3.36 0.05
CA GLY A 291 17.47 2.42 0.93
C GLY A 291 17.50 0.99 0.43
N GLY A 292 18.00 0.13 1.26
CA GLY A 292 18.23 -1.26 0.96
C GLY A 292 19.38 -1.53 -0.02
N THR A 293 19.52 -2.80 -0.35
CA THR A 293 20.32 -3.25 -1.48
C THR A 293 19.43 -4.04 -2.44
N ALA A 294 19.80 -4.12 -3.71
CA ALA A 294 19.04 -4.91 -4.69
C ALA A 294 18.83 -6.36 -4.21
N GLN A 295 19.85 -6.96 -3.60
CA GLN A 295 19.79 -8.33 -3.06
C GLN A 295 18.82 -8.43 -1.88
N ALA A 296 18.90 -7.52 -0.91
CA ALA A 296 18.03 -7.52 0.26
C ALA A 296 16.57 -7.24 -0.14
N ASN A 297 16.32 -6.28 -1.04
CA ASN A 297 14.99 -5.97 -1.55
C ASN A 297 14.36 -7.17 -2.26
N LEU A 298 15.11 -7.90 -3.09
CA LEU A 298 14.64 -9.13 -3.75
C LEU A 298 14.33 -10.24 -2.75
N ALA A 299 15.20 -10.45 -1.76
CA ALA A 299 15.01 -11.45 -0.72
C ALA A 299 13.75 -11.13 0.12
N ALA A 300 13.59 -9.88 0.52
CA ALA A 300 12.43 -9.40 1.25
C ALA A 300 11.12 -9.55 0.44
N ALA A 301 11.11 -9.14 -0.83
CA ALA A 301 9.94 -9.31 -1.71
C ALA A 301 9.51 -10.78 -1.83
N SER A 302 10.48 -11.69 -2.00
CA SER A 302 10.20 -13.12 -2.13
C SER A 302 9.60 -13.76 -0.88
N GLN A 303 9.88 -13.19 0.30
CA GLN A 303 9.33 -13.63 1.58
C GLN A 303 7.99 -12.93 1.90
N ALA A 304 7.90 -11.62 1.67
CA ALA A 304 6.71 -10.83 2.02
C ALA A 304 5.49 -11.20 1.18
N TRP A 305 5.65 -11.39 -0.13
CA TRP A 305 4.52 -11.63 -1.02
C TRP A 305 3.68 -12.87 -0.67
N PRO A 306 4.25 -14.07 -0.44
CA PRO A 306 3.48 -15.23 0.03
C PRO A 306 2.79 -14.99 1.38
N GLN A 307 3.41 -14.23 2.28
CA GLN A 307 2.86 -13.93 3.59
C GLN A 307 1.64 -12.99 3.48
N ILE A 308 1.71 -11.97 2.62
CA ILE A 308 0.58 -11.10 2.31
C ILE A 308 -0.60 -11.91 1.76
N LEU A 309 -0.35 -12.79 0.79
CA LEU A 309 -1.41 -13.63 0.22
C LEU A 309 -2.00 -14.60 1.25
N SER A 310 -1.18 -15.18 2.12
CA SER A 310 -1.63 -16.04 3.21
C SER A 310 -2.50 -15.27 4.20
N PHE A 311 -2.07 -14.10 4.65
CA PHE A 311 -2.80 -13.21 5.54
C PHE A 311 -4.16 -12.82 4.94
N LEU A 312 -4.18 -12.30 3.72
CA LEU A 312 -5.42 -11.91 3.04
C LEU A 312 -6.36 -13.10 2.80
N SER A 313 -5.81 -14.28 2.48
CA SER A 313 -6.61 -15.47 2.30
C SER A 313 -7.22 -15.95 3.62
N ALA A 314 -6.49 -15.90 4.73
CA ALA A 314 -7.00 -16.24 6.05
C ALA A 314 -8.13 -15.29 6.49
N ALA A 315 -7.90 -13.97 6.29
CA ALA A 315 -8.86 -12.96 6.72
C ALA A 315 -10.12 -12.87 5.82
N LEU A 316 -9.99 -13.15 4.51
CA LEU A 316 -11.05 -12.86 3.54
C LEU A 316 -11.63 -14.09 2.82
N LYS A 317 -10.97 -15.27 2.84
CA LYS A 317 -11.45 -16.46 2.11
C LYS A 317 -12.03 -17.54 3.04
N ASN A 318 -11.66 -17.53 4.31
CA ASN A 318 -12.04 -18.54 5.29
C ASN A 318 -13.13 -18.06 6.26
N GLY A 319 -13.69 -16.87 6.05
CA GLY A 319 -14.78 -16.30 6.85
C GLY A 319 -16.16 -16.70 6.34
#